data_78d1effe81a5b3521ef2d61c35133cf6
#
_entry.id   78d1effe81a5b3521ef2d61c35133cf6
#
_cell.length_a   1.000
_cell.length_b   1.000
_cell.length_c   1.000
_cell.angle_alpha   90.00
_cell.angle_beta   90.00
_cell.angle_gamma   90.00
#
_symmetry.space_group_name_H-M   'P 1'
#
loop_
_entity.id
_entity.type
_entity.pdbx_description
1 polymer ?
#
loop_
_entity_poly.entity_id
_entity_poly.type
_entity_poly.pdbx_seq_one_letter_code
_entity_poly.pdbx_strand_id
1 'polypeptide(L)'
;MSNTIDTATMGDLIRVAHLLADAARPETLRYFRSAGLDADNKRPADFDPVTEGDRAAERAMRDVLARERPDDAIFGEEYGKKDGTTGLTWVLDPIDGTRGYLSGTPTWGVLIAVGPESGPVVGVIDQPYIGERFIGAPTLAEVTGPMGTSALSTRSARPLAEAIVFTTFPEVGSTDEREGFTAVATKARLVRYGCDCYAYALLAAGQIDLVIEAGLQPYDIQAPIAVIQAAGGVVTDWQGNPAHNGGRVIAAANAAVHAEALAILKNIAG
;
A
#
# COMPACT_ATOMS: atom_id res chain seq x y z
N MET A 1 16.51 -22.54 -0.49
CA MET A 1 15.53 -23.34 0.26
C MET A 1 14.40 -22.37 0.59
N SER A 2 13.18 -22.60 0.11
CA SER A 2 12.02 -21.77 0.44
C SER A 2 11.72 -21.99 1.94
N ASN A 3 12.06 -21.02 2.80
CA ASN A 3 11.62 -21.03 4.19
C ASN A 3 10.13 -20.76 4.21
N THR A 4 9.32 -21.81 4.14
CA THR A 4 7.88 -21.70 4.31
C THR A 4 7.60 -21.29 5.76
N ILE A 5 6.99 -20.12 5.97
CA ILE A 5 6.56 -19.66 7.29
C ILE A 5 5.50 -20.63 7.80
N ASP A 6 5.71 -21.20 8.98
CA ASP A 6 4.75 -22.14 9.58
C ASP A 6 3.46 -21.42 10.03
N THR A 7 2.40 -22.20 10.24
CA THR A 7 1.06 -21.68 10.56
C THR A 7 1.02 -20.90 11.88
N ALA A 8 1.79 -21.31 12.89
CA ALA A 8 1.82 -20.62 14.18
C ALA A 8 2.49 -19.24 14.05
N THR A 9 3.62 -19.20 13.36
CA THR A 9 4.30 -17.94 13.04
C THR A 9 3.42 -17.03 12.20
N MET A 10 2.72 -17.57 11.18
CA MET A 10 1.79 -16.78 10.34
C MET A 10 0.67 -16.16 11.18
N GLY A 11 0.04 -16.92 12.09
CA GLY A 11 -0.98 -16.41 12.99
C GLY A 11 -0.46 -15.30 13.91
N ASP A 12 0.78 -15.42 14.39
CA ASP A 12 1.41 -14.39 15.21
C ASP A 12 1.72 -13.10 14.40
N LEU A 13 2.21 -13.22 13.16
CA LEU A 13 2.43 -12.06 12.28
C LEU A 13 1.12 -11.29 12.02
N ILE A 14 0.03 -12.00 11.74
CA ILE A 14 -1.30 -11.40 11.55
C ILE A 14 -1.74 -10.67 12.83
N ARG A 15 -1.62 -11.30 14.00
CA ARG A 15 -1.96 -10.71 15.31
C ARG A 15 -1.15 -9.43 15.56
N VAL A 16 0.15 -9.48 15.33
CA VAL A 16 1.03 -8.32 15.54
C VAL A 16 0.71 -7.21 14.55
N ALA A 17 0.42 -7.52 13.28
CA ALA A 17 0.01 -6.51 12.30
C ALA A 17 -1.24 -5.73 12.75
N HIS A 18 -2.23 -6.41 13.34
CA HIS A 18 -3.39 -5.76 13.95
C HIS A 18 -3.00 -4.85 15.13
N LEU A 19 -2.10 -5.30 16.02
CA LEU A 19 -1.62 -4.49 17.14
C LEU A 19 -0.89 -3.21 16.68
N LEU A 20 -0.13 -3.29 15.58
CA LEU A 20 0.53 -2.13 14.98
C LEU A 20 -0.49 -1.12 14.48
N ALA A 21 -1.50 -1.57 13.73
CA ALA A 21 -2.55 -0.71 13.23
C ALA A 21 -3.37 -0.07 14.38
N ASP A 22 -3.66 -0.83 15.43
CA ASP A 22 -4.34 -0.33 16.63
C ASP A 22 -3.51 0.74 17.36
N ALA A 23 -2.18 0.58 17.40
CA ALA A 23 -1.28 1.55 18.02
C ALA A 23 -1.13 2.83 17.19
N ALA A 24 -1.09 2.74 15.85
CA ALA A 24 -0.96 3.88 14.96
C ALA A 24 -2.24 4.73 14.90
N ARG A 25 -3.42 4.09 14.94
CA ARG A 25 -4.72 4.73 14.74
C ARG A 25 -4.98 5.96 15.63
N PRO A 26 -4.81 5.93 16.96
CA PRO A 26 -5.01 7.11 17.81
C PRO A 26 -4.02 8.24 17.52
N GLU A 27 -2.78 7.91 17.12
CA GLU A 27 -1.76 8.92 16.85
C GLU A 27 -2.04 9.63 15.52
N THR A 28 -2.46 8.92 14.49
CA THR A 28 -2.84 9.54 13.22
C THR A 28 -4.11 10.38 13.35
N LEU A 29 -5.13 9.89 14.06
CA LEU A 29 -6.40 10.60 14.25
C LEU A 29 -6.29 11.87 15.10
N ARG A 30 -5.33 11.91 16.04
CA ARG A 30 -5.10 13.08 16.91
C ARG A 30 -4.86 14.36 16.13
N TYR A 31 -4.15 14.28 15.00
CA TYR A 31 -3.74 15.44 14.21
C TYR A 31 -4.61 15.65 12.97
N PHE A 32 -5.28 14.61 12.48
CA PHE A 32 -6.10 14.72 11.28
C PHE A 32 -7.21 15.76 11.44
N ARG A 33 -7.27 16.73 10.52
CA ARG A 33 -8.22 17.85 10.54
C ARG A 33 -8.16 18.71 11.81
N SER A 34 -7.06 18.65 12.57
CA SER A 34 -6.85 19.49 13.73
C SER A 34 -6.47 20.92 13.33
N ALA A 35 -6.83 21.89 14.16
CA ALA A 35 -6.40 23.28 13.97
C ALA A 35 -4.87 23.38 14.15
N GLY A 36 -4.17 23.93 13.15
CA GLY A 36 -2.72 24.10 13.19
C GLY A 36 -1.92 22.84 12.79
N LEU A 37 -2.56 21.88 12.14
CA LEU A 37 -1.81 20.81 11.47
C LEU A 37 -0.88 21.44 10.43
N ASP A 38 0.41 21.25 10.60
CA ASP A 38 1.47 21.73 9.72
C ASP A 38 2.38 20.56 9.36
N ALA A 39 3.16 20.74 8.30
CA ALA A 39 4.06 19.72 7.81
C ALA A 39 5.45 20.30 7.61
N ASP A 40 6.46 19.57 8.07
CA ASP A 40 7.83 19.78 7.61
C ASP A 40 7.98 19.25 6.19
N ASN A 41 8.84 19.87 5.40
CA ASN A 41 9.18 19.35 4.07
C ASN A 41 10.51 18.58 4.13
N LYS A 42 10.47 17.27 3.82
CA LYS A 42 11.65 16.40 3.83
C LYS A 42 12.65 16.73 2.70
N ARG A 43 12.17 17.33 1.59
CA ARG A 43 12.97 17.59 0.38
C ARG A 43 12.90 19.06 -0.05
N PRO A 44 14.04 19.79 -0.09
CA PRO A 44 14.03 21.20 -0.49
C PRO A 44 13.55 21.46 -1.92
N ALA A 45 13.76 20.48 -2.83
CA ALA A 45 13.46 20.62 -4.26
C ALA A 45 12.07 20.13 -4.66
N ASP A 46 11.38 19.40 -3.76
CA ASP A 46 10.06 18.84 -4.00
C ASP A 46 9.24 18.87 -2.70
N PHE A 47 7.92 18.93 -2.80
CA PHE A 47 7.07 18.93 -1.62
C PHE A 47 6.81 17.49 -1.15
N ASP A 48 7.61 17.05 -0.17
CA ASP A 48 7.54 15.76 0.50
C ASP A 48 7.20 16.00 2.00
N PRO A 49 5.91 16.15 2.33
CA PRO A 49 5.49 16.55 3.66
C PRO A 49 5.57 15.42 4.67
N VAL A 50 5.95 15.76 5.90
CA VAL A 50 5.84 14.90 7.08
C VAL A 50 5.20 15.67 8.21
N THR A 51 4.32 15.03 8.97
CA THR A 51 3.66 15.63 10.13
C THR A 51 4.13 14.97 11.42
N GLU A 52 3.78 15.58 12.56
CA GLU A 52 4.00 14.90 13.85
C GLU A 52 3.12 13.64 13.98
N GLY A 53 2.01 13.55 13.23
CA GLY A 53 1.19 12.35 13.15
C GLY A 53 1.95 11.15 12.60
N ASP A 54 2.71 11.36 11.51
CA ASP A 54 3.56 10.32 10.89
C ASP A 54 4.58 9.79 11.91
N ARG A 55 5.33 10.72 12.52
CA ARG A 55 6.37 10.38 13.49
C ARG A 55 5.82 9.69 14.74
N ALA A 56 4.69 10.15 15.25
CA ALA A 56 4.07 9.57 16.45
C ALA A 56 3.53 8.17 16.15
N ALA A 57 2.89 7.97 15.01
CA ALA A 57 2.36 6.68 14.60
C ALA A 57 3.47 5.65 14.38
N GLU A 58 4.58 6.01 13.70
CA GLU A 58 5.69 5.08 13.53
C GLU A 58 6.37 4.73 14.86
N ARG A 59 6.55 5.71 15.77
CA ARG A 59 7.06 5.42 17.13
C ARG A 59 6.18 4.40 17.84
N ALA A 60 4.86 4.61 17.84
CA ALA A 60 3.92 3.69 18.48
C ALA A 60 3.99 2.26 17.91
N MET A 61 4.09 2.13 16.60
CA MET A 61 4.27 0.83 15.95
C MET A 61 5.61 0.17 16.34
N ARG A 62 6.70 0.92 16.35
CA ARG A 62 8.03 0.42 16.76
C ARG A 62 8.05 -0.01 18.22
N ASP A 63 7.34 0.66 19.12
CA ASP A 63 7.21 0.28 20.53
C ASP A 63 6.46 -1.06 20.68
N VAL A 64 5.46 -1.33 19.85
CA VAL A 64 4.81 -2.65 19.79
C VAL A 64 5.80 -3.70 19.30
N LEU A 65 6.51 -3.45 18.20
CA LEU A 65 7.49 -4.41 17.64
C LEU A 65 8.62 -4.72 18.63
N ALA A 66 9.08 -3.74 19.39
CA ALA A 66 10.10 -3.95 20.41
C ALA A 66 9.66 -4.95 21.51
N ARG A 67 8.36 -5.06 21.77
CA ARG A 67 7.80 -6.02 22.75
C ARG A 67 7.45 -7.36 22.12
N GLU A 68 6.80 -7.34 20.98
CA GLU A 68 6.19 -8.53 20.37
C GLU A 68 7.16 -9.27 19.43
N ARG A 69 8.02 -8.53 18.74
CA ARG A 69 8.92 -9.03 17.69
C ARG A 69 10.31 -8.37 17.75
N PRO A 70 11.02 -8.42 18.90
CA PRO A 70 12.25 -7.66 19.13
C PRO A 70 13.39 -8.01 18.18
N ASP A 71 13.40 -9.24 17.65
CA ASP A 71 14.47 -9.79 16.79
C ASP A 71 14.18 -9.62 15.30
N ASP A 72 12.98 -9.11 14.92
CA ASP A 72 12.67 -8.82 13.53
C ASP A 72 13.28 -7.49 13.10
N ALA A 73 13.62 -7.40 11.81
CA ALA A 73 14.03 -6.14 11.18
C ALA A 73 12.83 -5.21 11.00
N ILE A 74 13.10 -3.91 10.94
CA ILE A 74 12.10 -2.88 10.63
C ILE A 74 12.65 -1.98 9.52
N PHE A 75 11.80 -1.62 8.57
CA PHE A 75 12.03 -0.56 7.61
C PHE A 75 10.83 0.38 7.61
N GLY A 76 10.97 1.52 8.26
CA GLY A 76 9.93 2.55 8.33
C GLY A 76 10.30 3.77 7.52
N GLU A 77 9.30 4.49 7.08
CA GLU A 77 9.45 5.72 6.29
C GLU A 77 10.17 6.81 7.08
N GLU A 78 9.79 7.00 8.36
CA GLU A 78 10.24 8.15 9.16
C GLU A 78 11.56 7.90 9.91
N TYR A 79 11.73 6.70 10.46
CA TYR A 79 12.91 6.36 11.28
C TYR A 79 13.83 5.33 10.60
N GLY A 80 13.59 5.01 9.32
CA GLY A 80 14.47 4.15 8.53
C GLY A 80 14.57 2.72 9.04
N LYS A 81 15.76 2.14 8.91
CA LYS A 81 16.00 0.71 9.15
C LYS A 81 16.48 0.41 10.56
N LYS A 82 15.99 -0.71 11.12
CA LYS A 82 16.53 -1.45 12.26
C LYS A 82 16.84 -2.86 11.77
N ASP A 83 18.06 -3.35 12.01
CA ASP A 83 18.44 -4.71 11.67
C ASP A 83 17.74 -5.73 12.58
N GLY A 84 17.54 -6.95 12.06
CA GLY A 84 16.97 -8.09 12.75
C GLY A 84 17.71 -9.39 12.44
N THR A 85 17.37 -10.47 13.13
CA THR A 85 18.04 -11.77 13.00
C THR A 85 17.14 -12.89 12.51
N THR A 86 15.84 -12.68 12.42
CA THR A 86 14.85 -13.71 12.03
C THR A 86 14.71 -13.89 10.52
N GLY A 87 15.24 -12.96 9.72
CA GLY A 87 15.03 -12.91 8.28
C GLY A 87 13.68 -12.31 7.87
N LEU A 88 12.87 -11.83 8.83
CA LEU A 88 11.63 -11.11 8.59
C LEU A 88 11.85 -9.61 8.77
N THR A 89 11.23 -8.81 7.89
CA THR A 89 11.24 -7.35 7.96
C THR A 89 9.82 -6.81 8.01
N TRP A 90 9.54 -5.99 9.02
CA TRP A 90 8.35 -5.16 9.08
C TRP A 90 8.59 -3.88 8.30
N VAL A 91 7.73 -3.60 7.32
CA VAL A 91 7.79 -2.41 6.48
C VAL A 91 6.60 -1.54 6.82
N LEU A 92 6.87 -0.29 7.20
CA LEU A 92 5.90 0.60 7.82
C LEU A 92 5.82 1.93 7.08
N ASP A 93 4.61 2.33 6.70
CA ASP A 93 4.27 3.69 6.34
C ASP A 93 3.18 4.17 7.30
N PRO A 94 3.48 5.14 8.17
CA PRO A 94 2.54 5.61 9.17
C PRO A 94 1.36 6.40 8.59
N ILE A 95 1.56 7.14 7.49
CA ILE A 95 0.52 7.91 6.81
C ILE A 95 0.84 7.99 5.31
N ASP A 96 0.59 6.89 4.57
CA ASP A 96 0.58 6.99 3.12
C ASP A 96 -0.50 7.96 2.65
N GLY A 97 -0.14 8.85 1.73
CA GLY A 97 -1.03 9.92 1.31
C GLY A 97 -1.00 11.16 2.21
N THR A 98 0.17 11.56 2.71
CA THR A 98 0.34 12.73 3.59
C THR A 98 -0.25 14.02 2.99
N ARG A 99 -0.23 14.18 1.67
CA ARG A 99 -0.89 15.32 0.99
C ARG A 99 -2.42 15.27 1.16
N GLY A 100 -3.02 14.08 1.06
CA GLY A 100 -4.43 13.84 1.38
C GLY A 100 -4.73 14.12 2.84
N TYR A 101 -3.87 13.64 3.75
CA TYR A 101 -3.97 13.90 5.18
C TYR A 101 -3.97 15.39 5.50
N LEU A 102 -3.03 16.16 4.96
CA LEU A 102 -2.93 17.62 5.13
C LEU A 102 -4.13 18.38 4.57
N SER A 103 -4.67 17.92 3.44
CA SER A 103 -5.86 18.53 2.82
C SER A 103 -7.18 18.10 3.45
N GLY A 104 -7.14 17.17 4.42
CA GLY A 104 -8.32 16.67 5.12
C GLY A 104 -9.16 15.67 4.30
N THR A 105 -8.63 15.10 3.21
CA THR A 105 -9.30 14.04 2.47
C THR A 105 -9.09 12.68 3.17
N PRO A 106 -10.10 11.81 3.25
CA PRO A 106 -9.99 10.54 3.98
C PRO A 106 -9.48 9.39 3.08
N THR A 107 -8.47 9.66 2.25
CA THR A 107 -7.89 8.68 1.31
C THR A 107 -6.50 8.19 1.72
N TRP A 108 -5.92 8.80 2.76
CA TRP A 108 -4.69 8.36 3.40
C TRP A 108 -4.90 7.07 4.22
N GLY A 109 -3.83 6.37 4.54
CA GLY A 109 -3.91 5.19 5.39
C GLY A 109 -2.58 4.83 6.05
N VAL A 110 -2.63 3.91 7.02
CA VAL A 110 -1.47 3.27 7.63
C VAL A 110 -1.16 2.00 6.87
N LEU A 111 0.07 1.87 6.38
CA LEU A 111 0.52 0.67 5.68
C LEU A 111 1.47 -0.14 6.56
N ILE A 112 1.17 -1.42 6.71
CA ILE A 112 1.98 -2.36 7.49
C ILE A 112 2.17 -3.61 6.66
N ALA A 113 3.42 -3.98 6.41
CA ALA A 113 3.74 -5.25 5.76
C ALA A 113 4.77 -6.02 6.58
N VAL A 114 4.79 -7.33 6.45
CA VAL A 114 5.87 -8.17 6.95
C VAL A 114 6.14 -9.32 6.00
N GLY A 115 7.41 -9.61 5.79
CA GLY A 115 7.86 -10.73 4.98
C GLY A 115 9.36 -10.90 4.97
N PRO A 116 9.85 -11.96 4.31
CA PRO A 116 11.26 -12.14 3.99
C PRO A 116 11.70 -11.15 2.90
N GLU A 117 12.99 -11.16 2.56
CA GLU A 117 13.56 -10.33 1.48
C GLU A 117 12.86 -10.53 0.12
N SER A 118 12.27 -11.69 -0.11
CA SER A 118 11.56 -12.02 -1.36
C SER A 118 10.20 -11.32 -1.53
N GLY A 119 9.73 -10.60 -0.52
CA GLY A 119 8.49 -9.83 -0.54
C GLY A 119 7.56 -10.08 0.64
N PRO A 120 6.49 -9.31 0.75
CA PRO A 120 5.56 -9.38 1.88
C PRO A 120 4.71 -10.65 1.86
N VAL A 121 4.41 -11.18 3.05
CA VAL A 121 3.49 -12.31 3.25
C VAL A 121 2.23 -11.92 4.02
N VAL A 122 2.29 -10.85 4.82
CA VAL A 122 1.13 -10.23 5.45
C VAL A 122 1.16 -8.75 5.13
N GLY A 123 0.01 -8.18 4.83
CA GLY A 123 -0.17 -6.74 4.62
C GLY A 123 -1.46 -6.23 5.24
N VAL A 124 -1.39 -5.01 5.75
CA VAL A 124 -2.55 -4.26 6.26
C VAL A 124 -2.58 -2.89 5.61
N ILE A 125 -3.73 -2.51 5.10
CA ILE A 125 -4.09 -1.13 4.76
C ILE A 125 -5.15 -0.71 5.76
N ASP A 126 -4.81 0.15 6.72
CA ASP A 126 -5.73 0.65 7.74
C ASP A 126 -6.13 2.08 7.41
N GLN A 127 -7.42 2.35 7.25
CA GLN A 127 -7.94 3.71 7.08
C GLN A 127 -8.65 4.15 8.37
N PRO A 128 -7.95 4.86 9.28
CA PRO A 128 -8.44 5.12 10.63
C PRO A 128 -9.69 5.98 10.70
N TYR A 129 -9.81 6.99 9.81
CA TYR A 129 -10.91 7.96 9.87
C TYR A 129 -12.24 7.38 9.36
N ILE A 130 -12.20 6.56 8.31
CA ILE A 130 -13.38 5.83 7.82
C ILE A 130 -13.67 4.65 8.75
N GLY A 131 -12.62 4.10 9.41
CA GLY A 131 -12.74 2.95 10.30
C GLY A 131 -12.66 1.61 9.57
N GLU A 132 -12.03 1.57 8.39
CA GLU A 132 -11.84 0.35 7.61
C GLU A 132 -10.41 -0.17 7.75
N ARG A 133 -10.28 -1.49 7.82
CA ARG A 133 -9.00 -2.21 7.83
C ARG A 133 -9.06 -3.37 6.87
N PHE A 134 -8.18 -3.33 5.88
CA PHE A 134 -7.99 -4.37 4.88
C PHE A 134 -6.76 -5.19 5.26
N ILE A 135 -6.89 -6.51 5.33
CA ILE A 135 -5.78 -7.40 5.63
C ILE A 135 -5.67 -8.51 4.59
N GLY A 136 -4.44 -8.81 4.19
CA GLY A 136 -4.10 -9.88 3.27
C GLY A 136 -2.97 -10.75 3.81
N ALA A 137 -3.16 -12.07 3.75
CA ALA A 137 -2.18 -13.10 4.03
C ALA A 137 -2.50 -14.35 3.18
N PRO A 138 -1.65 -15.38 3.09
CA PRO A 138 -1.87 -16.53 2.21
C PRO A 138 -3.23 -17.24 2.34
N THR A 139 -3.84 -17.18 3.54
CA THR A 139 -5.14 -17.83 3.84
C THR A 139 -6.18 -16.86 4.37
N LEU A 140 -5.91 -15.56 4.31
CA LEU A 140 -6.77 -14.51 4.83
C LEU A 140 -6.82 -13.34 3.86
N ALA A 141 -8.03 -12.94 3.45
CA ALA A 141 -8.28 -11.72 2.69
C ALA A 141 -9.61 -11.15 3.15
N GLU A 142 -9.56 -10.12 3.99
CA GLU A 142 -10.79 -9.54 4.55
C GLU A 142 -10.68 -8.03 4.78
N VAL A 143 -11.83 -7.37 4.82
CA VAL A 143 -12.00 -6.01 5.31
C VAL A 143 -12.92 -6.01 6.51
N THR A 144 -12.52 -5.30 7.56
CA THR A 144 -13.35 -4.97 8.72
C THR A 144 -13.58 -3.47 8.76
N GLY A 145 -14.84 -3.06 8.91
CA GLY A 145 -15.20 -1.64 8.91
C GLY A 145 -16.56 -1.39 9.57
N PRO A 146 -17.10 -0.18 9.43
CA PRO A 146 -18.40 0.20 10.03
C PRO A 146 -19.58 -0.71 9.61
N MET A 147 -19.47 -1.38 8.46
CA MET A 147 -20.48 -2.31 7.95
C MET A 147 -20.23 -3.77 8.37
N GLY A 148 -19.28 -4.01 9.27
CA GLY A 148 -18.87 -5.34 9.70
C GLY A 148 -17.66 -5.88 8.96
N THR A 149 -17.50 -7.21 8.97
CA THR A 149 -16.38 -7.91 8.31
C THR A 149 -16.87 -8.63 7.07
N SER A 150 -16.12 -8.52 5.98
CA SER A 150 -16.39 -9.25 4.73
C SER A 150 -15.10 -9.72 4.07
N ALA A 151 -15.19 -10.80 3.28
CA ALA A 151 -14.07 -11.29 2.50
C ALA A 151 -13.73 -10.30 1.37
N LEU A 152 -12.43 -10.12 1.12
CA LEU A 152 -11.94 -9.41 -0.06
C LEU A 152 -11.90 -10.35 -1.26
N SER A 153 -12.29 -9.82 -2.41
CA SER A 153 -12.16 -10.49 -3.70
C SER A 153 -12.09 -9.44 -4.80
N THR A 154 -11.06 -9.50 -5.60
CA THR A 154 -10.90 -8.60 -6.74
C THR A 154 -11.95 -8.87 -7.82
N ARG A 155 -12.13 -7.94 -8.73
CA ARG A 155 -13.10 -8.05 -9.84
C ARG A 155 -12.76 -9.20 -10.79
N SER A 156 -13.80 -9.82 -11.32
CA SER A 156 -13.70 -10.77 -12.42
C SER A 156 -13.14 -10.09 -13.69
N ALA A 157 -12.59 -10.92 -14.59
CA ALA A 157 -11.98 -10.46 -15.84
C ALA A 157 -12.96 -9.66 -16.70
N ARG A 158 -12.47 -8.53 -17.21
CA ARG A 158 -13.12 -7.66 -18.21
C ARG A 158 -12.04 -7.01 -19.08
N PRO A 159 -12.36 -6.57 -20.29
CA PRO A 159 -11.42 -5.90 -21.18
C PRO A 159 -11.02 -4.53 -20.59
N LEU A 160 -9.82 -4.05 -20.95
CA LEU A 160 -9.32 -2.73 -20.52
C LEU A 160 -10.31 -1.60 -20.88
N ALA A 161 -11.03 -1.71 -22.00
CA ALA A 161 -12.04 -0.72 -22.39
C ALA A 161 -13.23 -0.59 -21.42
N GLU A 162 -13.42 -1.54 -20.52
CA GLU A 162 -14.43 -1.50 -19.45
C GLU A 162 -13.83 -1.21 -18.07
N ALA A 163 -12.51 -1.11 -17.98
CA ALA A 163 -11.79 -0.96 -16.70
C ALA A 163 -11.96 0.42 -16.09
N ILE A 164 -11.91 0.43 -14.76
CA ILE A 164 -11.74 1.61 -13.92
C ILE A 164 -10.28 1.67 -13.48
N VAL A 165 -9.58 2.74 -13.86
CA VAL A 165 -8.15 2.94 -13.61
C VAL A 165 -7.94 4.09 -12.65
N PHE A 166 -7.08 3.89 -11.65
CA PHE A 166 -6.69 4.91 -10.69
C PHE A 166 -5.19 5.18 -10.76
N THR A 167 -4.81 6.41 -10.44
CA THR A 167 -3.47 6.85 -10.05
C THR A 167 -3.59 8.03 -9.09
N THR A 168 -2.58 8.29 -8.30
CA THR A 168 -2.61 9.39 -7.32
C THR A 168 -2.52 10.75 -8.00
N PHE A 169 -1.62 10.91 -8.97
CA PHE A 169 -1.44 12.17 -9.69
C PHE A 169 -1.56 12.00 -11.21
N PRO A 170 -2.18 12.95 -11.93
CA PRO A 170 -2.18 12.92 -13.39
C PRO A 170 -0.77 13.10 -13.99
N GLU A 171 0.14 13.71 -13.23
CA GLU A 171 1.54 13.92 -13.60
C GLU A 171 2.45 12.71 -13.34
N VAL A 172 1.94 11.54 -13.13
CA VAL A 172 2.67 10.32 -12.77
C VAL A 172 4.15 10.33 -13.17
N GLY A 173 5.04 10.41 -12.16
CA GLY A 173 6.49 10.32 -12.32
C GLY A 173 7.12 11.27 -13.37
N SER A 174 8.00 10.72 -14.20
CA SER A 174 8.65 11.42 -15.33
C SER A 174 7.68 11.62 -16.50
N THR A 175 8.13 12.32 -17.54
CA THR A 175 7.36 12.49 -18.79
C THR A 175 7.00 11.15 -19.42
N ASP A 176 7.98 10.22 -19.50
CA ASP A 176 7.77 8.91 -20.10
C ASP A 176 6.76 8.06 -19.28
N GLU A 177 6.83 8.14 -17.95
CA GLU A 177 5.89 7.46 -17.05
C GLU A 177 4.47 8.01 -17.20
N ARG A 178 4.33 9.32 -17.31
CA ARG A 178 3.04 9.97 -17.60
C ARG A 178 2.47 9.56 -18.96
N GLU A 179 3.32 9.47 -19.99
CA GLU A 179 2.91 8.98 -21.31
C GLU A 179 2.45 7.53 -21.24
N GLY A 180 3.16 6.68 -20.48
CA GLY A 180 2.77 5.29 -20.24
C GLY A 180 1.42 5.16 -19.56
N PHE A 181 1.22 5.86 -18.46
CA PHE A 181 -0.08 5.93 -17.78
C PHE A 181 -1.17 6.41 -18.74
N THR A 182 -0.93 7.51 -19.46
CA THR A 182 -1.91 8.10 -20.39
C THR A 182 -2.29 7.13 -21.49
N ALA A 183 -1.34 6.36 -22.03
CA ALA A 183 -1.59 5.36 -23.06
C ALA A 183 -2.53 4.23 -22.60
N VAL A 184 -2.49 3.87 -21.31
CA VAL A 184 -3.46 2.94 -20.69
C VAL A 184 -4.79 3.66 -20.42
N ALA A 185 -4.73 4.82 -19.77
CA ALA A 185 -5.86 5.59 -19.30
C ALA A 185 -6.84 5.96 -20.43
N THR A 186 -6.31 6.32 -21.62
CA THR A 186 -7.12 6.65 -22.81
C THR A 186 -7.92 5.46 -23.39
N LYS A 187 -7.56 4.24 -23.00
CA LYS A 187 -8.28 3.01 -23.41
C LYS A 187 -9.28 2.53 -22.36
N ALA A 188 -9.20 3.06 -21.15
CA ALA A 188 -10.06 2.68 -20.04
C ALA A 188 -11.43 3.38 -20.10
N ARG A 189 -12.43 2.76 -19.46
CA ARG A 189 -13.78 3.34 -19.35
C ARG A 189 -13.83 4.57 -18.43
N LEU A 190 -13.07 4.53 -17.33
CA LEU A 190 -13.09 5.56 -16.29
C LEU A 190 -11.71 5.70 -15.67
N VAL A 191 -11.27 6.94 -15.49
CA VAL A 191 -10.03 7.27 -14.80
C VAL A 191 -10.33 8.15 -13.59
N ARG A 192 -9.67 7.87 -12.45
CA ARG A 192 -9.75 8.66 -11.23
C ARG A 192 -8.36 8.92 -10.67
N TYR A 193 -8.25 9.98 -9.87
CA TYR A 193 -7.02 10.46 -9.25
C TYR A 193 -7.19 10.69 -7.76
N GLY A 194 -6.10 10.66 -6.99
CA GLY A 194 -6.03 11.20 -5.65
C GLY A 194 -6.51 10.30 -4.53
N CYS A 195 -6.35 8.99 -4.64
CA CYS A 195 -6.78 8.04 -3.61
C CYS A 195 -5.66 7.38 -2.83
N ASP A 196 -4.39 7.66 -3.15
CA ASP A 196 -3.23 7.12 -2.45
C ASP A 196 -3.39 5.59 -2.17
N CYS A 197 -2.99 5.09 -1.01
CA CYS A 197 -3.15 3.65 -0.67
C CYS A 197 -4.61 3.15 -0.70
N TYR A 198 -5.58 4.02 -0.53
CA TYR A 198 -6.98 3.62 -0.54
C TYR A 198 -7.45 3.12 -1.92
N ALA A 199 -6.77 3.54 -3.01
CA ALA A 199 -6.99 2.96 -4.33
C ALA A 199 -6.70 1.45 -4.36
N TYR A 200 -5.61 1.02 -3.74
CA TYR A 200 -5.25 -0.40 -3.64
C TYR A 200 -6.24 -1.19 -2.77
N ALA A 201 -6.75 -0.58 -1.69
CA ALA A 201 -7.82 -1.16 -0.87
C ALA A 201 -9.10 -1.36 -1.69
N LEU A 202 -9.52 -0.37 -2.48
CA LEU A 202 -10.66 -0.45 -3.38
C LEU A 202 -10.47 -1.53 -4.47
N LEU A 203 -9.25 -1.72 -4.96
CA LEU A 203 -8.94 -2.78 -5.92
C LEU A 203 -9.12 -4.16 -5.28
N ALA A 204 -8.58 -4.37 -4.09
CA ALA A 204 -8.73 -5.62 -3.34
C ALA A 204 -10.20 -5.91 -2.97
N ALA A 205 -11.00 -4.87 -2.71
CA ALA A 205 -12.44 -4.95 -2.45
C ALA A 205 -13.30 -5.09 -3.73
N GLY A 206 -12.68 -5.24 -4.90
CA GLY A 206 -13.40 -5.44 -6.16
C GLY A 206 -14.17 -4.21 -6.65
N GLN A 207 -13.76 -3.00 -6.30
CA GLN A 207 -14.42 -1.76 -6.73
C GLN A 207 -13.80 -1.16 -7.99
N ILE A 208 -12.52 -1.41 -8.24
CA ILE A 208 -11.77 -0.89 -9.39
C ILE A 208 -10.94 -2.01 -10.03
N ASP A 209 -10.35 -1.75 -11.18
CA ASP A 209 -9.70 -2.77 -11.98
C ASP A 209 -8.17 -2.61 -12.04
N LEU A 210 -7.67 -1.38 -12.02
CA LEU A 210 -6.25 -1.07 -12.16
C LEU A 210 -5.84 0.10 -11.26
N VAL A 211 -4.65 0.01 -10.67
CA VAL A 211 -3.88 1.13 -10.12
C VAL A 211 -2.52 1.14 -10.81
N ILE A 212 -2.10 2.29 -11.35
CA ILE A 212 -0.84 2.45 -12.07
C ILE A 212 -0.11 3.65 -11.48
N GLU A 213 1.08 3.40 -10.91
CA GLU A 213 1.87 4.40 -10.20
C GLU A 213 3.34 4.35 -10.66
N ALA A 214 4.07 5.42 -10.36
CA ALA A 214 5.52 5.49 -10.54
C ALA A 214 6.16 6.27 -9.39
N GLY A 215 7.41 5.93 -9.07
CA GLY A 215 8.18 6.60 -8.02
C GLY A 215 7.88 6.11 -6.60
N LEU A 216 7.17 5.00 -6.46
CA LEU A 216 6.85 4.42 -5.15
C LEU A 216 8.10 3.93 -4.41
N GLN A 217 8.05 3.99 -3.08
CA GLN A 217 9.01 3.37 -2.19
C GLN A 217 8.51 1.99 -1.71
N PRO A 218 9.36 1.15 -1.11
CA PRO A 218 8.93 -0.15 -0.59
C PRO A 218 7.80 -0.05 0.45
N TYR A 219 7.77 1.01 1.27
CA TYR A 219 6.75 1.19 2.29
C TYR A 219 5.38 1.58 1.70
N ASP A 220 5.32 2.18 0.50
CA ASP A 220 4.07 2.52 -0.18
C ASP A 220 3.38 1.27 -0.75
N ILE A 221 4.14 0.22 -1.10
CA ILE A 221 3.62 -0.85 -1.95
C ILE A 221 3.59 -2.24 -1.30
N GLN A 222 4.41 -2.53 -0.30
CA GLN A 222 4.48 -3.91 0.23
C GLN A 222 3.17 -4.35 0.90
N ALA A 223 2.51 -3.49 1.67
CA ALA A 223 1.21 -3.82 2.24
C ALA A 223 0.13 -4.02 1.16
N PRO A 224 -0.03 -3.12 0.18
CA PRO A 224 -0.91 -3.33 -0.97
C PRO A 224 -0.66 -4.64 -1.73
N ILE A 225 0.61 -5.03 -1.96
CA ILE A 225 0.94 -6.31 -2.62
C ILE A 225 0.29 -7.48 -1.90
N ALA A 226 0.52 -7.61 -0.58
CA ALA A 226 -0.01 -8.74 0.18
C ALA A 226 -1.55 -8.74 0.21
N VAL A 227 -2.19 -7.59 0.39
CA VAL A 227 -3.66 -7.46 0.42
C VAL A 227 -4.27 -7.81 -0.93
N ILE A 228 -3.73 -7.28 -2.03
CA ILE A 228 -4.26 -7.50 -3.37
C ILE A 228 -4.06 -8.95 -3.82
N GLN A 229 -2.88 -9.52 -3.58
CA GLN A 229 -2.59 -10.91 -3.95
C GLN A 229 -3.48 -11.89 -3.17
N ALA A 230 -3.69 -11.64 -1.88
CA ALA A 230 -4.61 -12.44 -1.06
C ALA A 230 -6.06 -12.37 -1.57
N ALA A 231 -6.48 -11.22 -2.12
CA ALA A 231 -7.79 -11.03 -2.71
C ALA A 231 -7.93 -11.58 -4.15
N GLY A 232 -6.85 -12.14 -4.74
CA GLY A 232 -6.84 -12.75 -6.07
C GLY A 232 -6.34 -11.83 -7.21
N GLY A 233 -5.83 -10.65 -6.88
CA GLY A 233 -5.26 -9.72 -7.85
C GLY A 233 -3.78 -9.98 -8.17
N VAL A 234 -3.21 -9.14 -9.03
CA VAL A 234 -1.83 -9.24 -9.52
C VAL A 234 -1.15 -7.89 -9.33
N VAL A 235 0.07 -7.90 -8.77
CA VAL A 235 0.90 -6.69 -8.64
C VAL A 235 2.30 -6.98 -9.19
N THR A 236 2.77 -6.14 -10.12
CA THR A 236 4.12 -6.23 -10.71
C THR A 236 4.70 -4.84 -10.95
N ASP A 237 5.97 -4.78 -11.32
CA ASP A 237 6.50 -3.61 -11.99
C ASP A 237 5.96 -3.51 -13.44
N TRP A 238 6.31 -2.44 -14.16
CA TRP A 238 5.89 -2.26 -15.56
C TRP A 238 6.62 -3.19 -16.55
N GLN A 239 7.54 -4.03 -16.08
CA GLN A 239 8.18 -5.10 -16.85
C GLN A 239 7.60 -6.49 -16.55
N GLY A 240 6.74 -6.59 -15.53
CA GLY A 240 6.13 -7.83 -15.08
C GLY A 240 6.95 -8.59 -14.02
N ASN A 241 7.93 -7.92 -13.40
CA ASN A 241 8.72 -8.47 -12.29
C ASN A 241 8.08 -8.15 -10.93
N PRO A 242 8.56 -8.76 -9.82
CA PRO A 242 8.14 -8.38 -8.48
C PRO A 242 8.35 -6.89 -8.18
N ALA A 243 7.35 -6.23 -7.59
CA ALA A 243 7.32 -4.78 -7.35
C ALA A 243 7.57 -4.38 -5.88
N HIS A 244 7.97 -5.32 -5.00
CA HIS A 244 8.10 -5.06 -3.57
C HIS A 244 9.21 -4.05 -3.19
N ASN A 245 10.08 -3.71 -4.13
CA ASN A 245 11.09 -2.67 -3.97
C ASN A 245 10.62 -1.27 -4.41
N GLY A 246 9.36 -1.12 -4.81
CA GLY A 246 8.81 0.14 -5.29
C GLY A 246 9.13 0.44 -6.76
N GLY A 247 9.24 1.71 -7.10
CA GLY A 247 9.45 2.17 -8.46
C GLY A 247 8.14 2.28 -9.26
N ARG A 248 8.13 1.75 -10.48
CA ARG A 248 6.96 1.69 -11.37
C ARG A 248 6.11 0.49 -11.02
N VAL A 249 4.84 0.70 -10.71
CA VAL A 249 3.94 -0.37 -10.26
C VAL A 249 2.66 -0.39 -11.07
N ILE A 250 2.19 -1.60 -11.40
CA ILE A 250 0.85 -1.88 -11.86
C ILE A 250 0.20 -2.91 -10.92
N ALA A 251 -0.92 -2.53 -10.32
CA ALA A 251 -1.79 -3.43 -9.57
C ALA A 251 -3.08 -3.64 -10.35
N ALA A 252 -3.51 -4.89 -10.48
CA ALA A 252 -4.65 -5.27 -11.30
C ALA A 252 -5.57 -6.27 -10.61
N ALA A 253 -6.86 -6.15 -10.85
CA ALA A 253 -7.88 -7.02 -10.28
C ALA A 253 -7.72 -8.48 -10.74
N ASN A 254 -7.15 -8.73 -11.91
CA ASN A 254 -6.95 -10.07 -12.46
C ASN A 254 -5.87 -10.08 -13.55
N ALA A 255 -5.41 -11.27 -13.91
CA ALA A 255 -4.34 -11.46 -14.89
C ALA A 255 -4.70 -10.98 -16.31
N ALA A 256 -5.97 -10.96 -16.68
CA ALA A 256 -6.38 -10.55 -18.03
C ALA A 256 -6.19 -9.04 -18.24
N VAL A 257 -6.78 -8.21 -17.36
CA VAL A 257 -6.63 -6.76 -17.46
C VAL A 257 -5.19 -6.32 -17.17
N HIS A 258 -4.47 -7.06 -16.29
CA HIS A 258 -3.03 -6.86 -16.07
C HIS A 258 -2.25 -7.03 -17.38
N ALA A 259 -2.46 -8.14 -18.11
CA ALA A 259 -1.72 -8.42 -19.34
C ALA A 259 -1.98 -7.37 -20.44
N GLU A 260 -3.23 -6.90 -20.59
CA GLU A 260 -3.57 -5.85 -21.56
C GLU A 260 -2.86 -4.52 -21.25
N ALA A 261 -2.89 -4.08 -19.99
CA ALA A 261 -2.24 -2.84 -19.54
C ALA A 261 -0.71 -2.96 -19.59
N LEU A 262 -0.17 -4.10 -19.13
CA LEU A 262 1.28 -4.35 -19.11
C LEU A 262 1.87 -4.35 -20.53
N ALA A 263 1.15 -4.86 -21.54
CA ALA A 263 1.59 -4.85 -22.92
C ALA A 263 1.79 -3.42 -23.46
N ILE A 264 1.09 -2.43 -22.92
CA ILE A 264 1.26 -1.02 -23.25
C ILE A 264 2.46 -0.46 -22.48
N LEU A 265 2.50 -0.68 -21.15
CA LEU A 265 3.51 -0.11 -20.25
C LEU A 265 4.93 -0.60 -20.54
N LYS A 266 5.10 -1.87 -20.95
CA LYS A 266 6.41 -2.44 -21.30
C LYS A 266 7.16 -1.71 -22.42
N ASN A 267 6.43 -0.96 -23.26
CA ASN A 267 7.03 -0.21 -24.36
C ASN A 267 7.55 1.17 -23.94
N ILE A 268 7.31 1.56 -22.69
CA ILE A 268 7.80 2.83 -22.14
C ILE A 268 9.26 2.66 -21.72
N ALA A 269 10.11 3.48 -22.33
CA ALA A 269 11.54 3.46 -22.06
C ALA A 269 11.82 3.63 -20.55
N GLY A 270 12.77 2.83 -20.06
CA GLY A 270 13.22 2.85 -18.67
C GLY A 270 14.23 3.94 -18.44
#